data_4a8d237625b0a7b79b123ed433c314b4
#
_entry.id   4a8d237625b0a7b79b123ed433c314b4
#
_cell.length_a   1.000
_cell.length_b   1.000
_cell.length_c   1.000
_cell.angle_alpha   90.00
_cell.angle_beta   90.00
_cell.angle_gamma   90.00
#
_symmetry.space_group_name_H-M   'P 1'
#
loop_
_entity.id
_entity.type
_entity.pdbx_description
1 polymer ?
#
loop_
_entity_poly.entity_id
_entity_poly.type
_entity_poly.pdbx_seq_one_letter_code
_entity_poly.pdbx_strand_id
1 'polypeptide(L)'
;GTAVVLATSRSDIASSDALNAPLATDGRVAAVEHPMARSAPLAAAEIIRVADLAPPAENGRLRFLQSATMSINFVLYDGPRGSDALSPHAHNDIEQGTLALAGEHVHHLRTPWGLNAAEWSDDVHLPAGPGTLLLIPPEPVHTPEGVGGGQHMLVDIFAPPRRDFIAKGWMANAADYAETSV
;
A
#
# COMPACT_ATOMS: atom_id res chain seq x y z
N GLY A 1 -14.19 -20.49 -0.51
CA GLY A 1 -12.82 -20.90 -0.81
C GLY A 1 -11.82 -20.01 -0.14
N THR A 2 -10.58 -20.44 0.03
CA THR A 2 -9.49 -19.61 0.57
C THR A 2 -8.77 -18.97 -0.61
N ALA A 3 -8.60 -17.64 -0.60
CA ALA A 3 -7.75 -16.94 -1.54
C ALA A 3 -6.36 -16.76 -0.93
N VAL A 4 -5.32 -16.89 -1.75
CA VAL A 4 -3.94 -16.62 -1.37
C VAL A 4 -3.43 -15.50 -2.25
N VAL A 5 -2.88 -14.44 -1.63
CA VAL A 5 -2.23 -13.32 -2.31
C VAL A 5 -0.75 -13.38 -2.03
N LEU A 6 0.07 -13.34 -3.08
CA LEU A 6 1.51 -13.27 -2.99
C LEU A 6 1.97 -11.88 -3.44
N ALA A 7 2.55 -11.11 -2.51
CA ALA A 7 3.26 -9.89 -2.83
C ALA A 7 4.77 -10.16 -2.78
N THR A 8 5.48 -9.82 -3.83
CA THR A 8 6.92 -10.07 -3.93
C THR A 8 7.62 -8.98 -4.72
N SER A 9 8.84 -8.64 -4.32
CA SER A 9 9.75 -7.75 -5.06
C SER A 9 10.89 -8.51 -5.75
N ARG A 10 10.73 -9.81 -5.96
CA ARG A 10 11.75 -10.63 -6.63
C ARG A 10 11.88 -10.25 -8.09
N SER A 11 13.10 -9.97 -8.50
CA SER A 11 13.45 -9.61 -9.89
C SER A 11 13.58 -10.80 -10.84
N ASP A 12 13.58 -12.03 -10.31
CA ASP A 12 13.67 -13.26 -11.09
C ASP A 12 12.29 -13.77 -11.59
N ILE A 13 11.21 -13.10 -11.24
CA ILE A 13 9.90 -13.34 -11.85
C ILE A 13 9.87 -12.61 -13.19
N ALA A 14 9.61 -13.36 -14.27
CA ALA A 14 9.56 -12.78 -15.59
C ALA A 14 8.43 -11.73 -15.68
N SER A 15 8.78 -10.49 -15.98
CA SER A 15 7.81 -9.40 -16.13
C SER A 15 6.84 -9.65 -17.31
N SER A 16 7.22 -10.49 -18.28
CA SER A 16 6.37 -10.91 -19.40
C SER A 16 5.11 -11.63 -18.95
N ASP A 17 5.12 -12.25 -17.76
CA ASP A 17 3.98 -13.00 -17.22
C ASP A 17 3.01 -12.12 -16.43
N ALA A 18 3.35 -10.86 -16.23
CA ALA A 18 2.47 -9.90 -15.55
C ALA A 18 1.39 -9.37 -16.49
N LEU A 19 0.17 -9.20 -15.98
CA LEU A 19 -0.95 -8.66 -16.78
C LEU A 19 -0.67 -7.23 -17.28
N ASN A 20 0.16 -6.48 -16.58
CA ASN A 20 0.60 -5.13 -16.93
C ASN A 20 2.00 -5.09 -17.59
N ALA A 21 2.52 -6.22 -18.06
CA ALA A 21 3.84 -6.30 -18.70
C ALA A 21 4.09 -5.25 -19.81
N PRO A 22 3.09 -4.85 -20.61
CA PRO A 22 3.27 -3.82 -21.64
C PRO A 22 3.47 -2.40 -21.09
N LEU A 23 3.18 -2.16 -19.80
CA LEU A 23 3.37 -0.84 -19.20
C LEU A 23 4.87 -0.59 -18.98
N ALA A 24 5.31 0.60 -19.37
CA ALA A 24 6.69 1.00 -19.14
C ALA A 24 6.97 1.16 -17.64
N THR A 25 8.23 0.97 -17.27
CA THR A 25 8.68 1.30 -15.90
C THR A 25 8.44 2.79 -15.65
N ASP A 26 7.81 3.12 -14.55
CA ASP A 26 7.60 4.50 -14.13
C ASP A 26 8.89 5.04 -13.49
N GLY A 27 9.54 5.98 -14.15
CA GLY A 27 10.78 6.60 -13.68
C GLY A 27 10.62 7.49 -12.45
N ARG A 28 9.38 7.76 -11.99
CA ARG A 28 9.10 8.51 -10.76
C ARG A 28 9.22 7.64 -9.51
N VAL A 29 9.08 6.32 -9.67
CA VAL A 29 9.23 5.38 -8.54
C VAL A 29 10.69 5.31 -8.13
N ALA A 30 10.97 5.62 -6.87
CA ALA A 30 12.32 5.58 -6.34
C ALA A 30 12.86 4.13 -6.35
N ALA A 31 14.09 3.96 -6.80
CA ALA A 31 14.74 2.66 -6.75
C ALA A 31 15.00 2.23 -5.30
N VAL A 32 14.86 0.95 -5.02
CA VAL A 32 15.27 0.36 -3.74
C VAL A 32 16.78 0.09 -3.80
N GLU A 33 17.57 1.16 -3.74
CA GLU A 33 19.05 1.06 -3.84
C GLU A 33 19.65 0.32 -2.64
N HIS A 34 19.06 0.51 -1.47
CA HIS A 34 19.53 -0.07 -0.21
C HIS A 34 18.37 -0.79 0.50
N PRO A 35 18.09 -2.06 0.16
CA PRO A 35 17.11 -2.86 0.88
C PRO A 35 17.48 -2.94 2.37
N MET A 36 16.48 -2.84 3.24
CA MET A 36 16.71 -2.99 4.68
C MET A 36 17.12 -4.42 5.00
N ALA A 37 18.24 -4.60 5.69
CA ALA A 37 18.69 -5.91 6.08
C ALA A 37 17.91 -6.41 7.30
N ARG A 38 17.44 -7.65 7.26
CA ARG A 38 16.98 -8.30 8.51
C ARG A 38 18.15 -8.51 9.46
N SER A 39 17.90 -8.28 10.74
CA SER A 39 18.89 -8.52 11.81
C SER A 39 19.29 -10.00 11.91
N ALA A 40 18.38 -10.91 11.55
CA ALA A 40 18.64 -12.33 11.43
C ALA A 40 17.78 -12.94 10.29
N PRO A 41 18.29 -13.97 9.58
CA PRO A 41 17.48 -14.66 8.59
C PRO A 41 16.32 -15.40 9.25
N LEU A 42 15.18 -15.49 8.55
CA LEU A 42 14.08 -16.35 8.97
C LEU A 42 14.50 -17.83 8.84
N ALA A 43 14.40 -18.57 9.92
CA ALA A 43 14.67 -20.01 9.91
C ALA A 43 13.54 -20.82 9.21
N ALA A 44 12.32 -20.27 9.19
CA ALA A 44 11.13 -20.87 8.58
C ALA A 44 10.14 -19.76 8.19
N ALA A 45 9.08 -20.14 7.47
CA ALA A 45 7.95 -19.24 7.22
C ALA A 45 7.31 -18.82 8.54
N GLU A 46 7.01 -17.53 8.65
CA GLU A 46 6.35 -16.94 9.81
C GLU A 46 4.89 -16.64 9.48
N ILE A 47 4.00 -16.97 10.42
CA ILE A 47 2.58 -16.65 10.33
C ILE A 47 2.29 -15.51 11.29
N ILE A 48 1.93 -14.36 10.74
CA ILE A 48 1.53 -13.19 11.51
C ILE A 48 0.02 -13.02 11.37
N ARG A 49 -0.68 -13.00 12.49
CA ARG A 49 -2.12 -12.72 12.53
C ARG A 49 -2.31 -11.20 12.58
N VAL A 50 -3.02 -10.65 11.61
CA VAL A 50 -3.26 -9.20 11.55
C VAL A 50 -3.96 -8.69 12.81
N ALA A 51 -4.84 -9.50 13.41
CA ALA A 51 -5.54 -9.16 14.64
C ALA A 51 -4.61 -8.99 15.86
N ASP A 52 -3.43 -9.63 15.83
CA ASP A 52 -2.46 -9.56 16.92
C ASP A 52 -1.50 -8.37 16.78
N LEU A 53 -1.55 -7.66 15.66
CA LEU A 53 -0.72 -6.48 15.42
C LEU A 53 -1.30 -5.26 16.16
N ALA A 54 -0.47 -4.63 16.97
CA ALA A 54 -0.86 -3.38 17.62
C ALA A 54 -0.95 -2.24 16.58
N PRO A 55 -2.02 -1.42 16.63
CA PRO A 55 -2.10 -0.22 15.81
C PRO A 55 -1.17 0.87 16.35
N PRO A 56 -0.75 1.83 15.51
CA PRO A 56 -0.19 3.09 15.99
C PRO A 56 -1.17 3.80 16.93
N ALA A 57 -0.64 4.45 17.97
CA ALA A 57 -1.47 5.15 18.96
C ALA A 57 -2.38 6.21 18.34
N GLU A 58 -1.91 6.86 17.27
CA GLU A 58 -2.60 7.96 16.58
C GLU A 58 -3.71 7.46 15.62
N ASN A 59 -3.67 6.17 15.23
CA ASN A 59 -4.64 5.64 14.28
C ASN A 59 -4.92 4.15 14.49
N GLY A 60 -5.97 3.86 15.20
CA GLY A 60 -6.39 2.50 15.55
C GLY A 60 -6.80 1.61 14.37
N ARG A 61 -6.96 2.18 13.17
CA ARG A 61 -7.34 1.42 11.97
C ARG A 61 -6.16 0.77 11.26
N LEU A 62 -4.93 1.22 11.52
CA LEU A 62 -3.74 0.85 10.76
C LEU A 62 -2.95 -0.24 11.45
N ARG A 63 -2.34 -1.13 10.67
CA ARG A 63 -1.38 -2.14 11.11
C ARG A 63 -0.27 -2.23 10.07
N PHE A 64 0.96 -1.99 10.48
CA PHE A 64 2.09 -1.94 9.56
C PHE A 64 3.07 -3.07 9.78
N LEU A 65 3.50 -3.65 8.67
CA LEU A 65 4.66 -4.54 8.58
C LEU A 65 5.60 -4.01 7.50
N GLN A 66 6.87 -4.35 7.63
CA GLN A 66 7.86 -4.07 6.60
C GLN A 66 8.55 -5.35 6.14
N SER A 67 9.02 -5.33 4.90
CA SER A 67 10.02 -6.23 4.35
C SER A 67 11.28 -5.44 4.00
N ALA A 68 12.28 -6.12 3.45
CA ALA A 68 13.50 -5.44 2.98
C ALA A 68 13.21 -4.37 1.91
N THR A 69 12.14 -4.50 1.14
CA THR A 69 11.86 -3.72 -0.08
C THR A 69 10.45 -3.16 -0.17
N MET A 70 9.57 -3.47 0.78
CA MET A 70 8.16 -3.05 0.78
C MET A 70 7.69 -2.72 2.19
N SER A 71 6.69 -1.85 2.30
CA SER A 71 5.85 -1.73 3.49
C SER A 71 4.45 -2.24 3.16
N ILE A 72 3.82 -2.90 4.14
CA ILE A 72 2.45 -3.40 4.04
C ILE A 72 1.64 -2.77 5.17
N ASN A 73 0.50 -2.21 4.83
CA ASN A 73 -0.45 -1.65 5.78
C ASN A 73 -1.79 -2.36 5.66
N PHE A 74 -2.31 -2.85 6.76
CA PHE A 74 -3.67 -3.36 6.86
C PHE A 74 -4.54 -2.25 7.44
N VAL A 75 -5.53 -1.82 6.69
CA VAL A 75 -6.52 -0.80 7.10
C VAL A 75 -7.79 -1.53 7.48
N LEU A 76 -8.15 -1.51 8.77
CA LEU A 76 -9.31 -2.24 9.29
C LEU A 76 -10.23 -1.28 10.06
N TYR A 77 -11.52 -1.33 9.78
CA TYR A 77 -12.55 -0.60 10.52
C TYR A 77 -13.93 -1.19 10.25
N ASP A 78 -14.87 -0.88 11.12
CA ASP A 78 -16.26 -1.28 10.98
C ASP A 78 -17.14 -0.09 10.57
N GLY A 79 -18.15 -0.37 9.75
CA GLY A 79 -19.10 0.62 9.25
C GLY A 79 -18.54 1.50 8.13
N PRO A 80 -19.35 2.41 7.56
CA PRO A 80 -18.92 3.31 6.51
C PRO A 80 -17.92 4.32 7.07
N ARG A 81 -16.96 4.69 6.26
CA ARG A 81 -16.16 5.87 6.50
C ARG A 81 -16.84 7.03 5.80
N GLY A 82 -17.40 7.96 6.58
CA GLY A 82 -18.15 9.09 6.03
C GLY A 82 -17.32 9.91 5.03
N SER A 83 -17.97 10.40 3.99
CA SER A 83 -17.33 11.19 2.93
C SER A 83 -16.75 12.53 3.42
N ASP A 84 -17.09 12.94 4.63
CA ASP A 84 -16.56 14.13 5.33
C ASP A 84 -15.29 13.86 6.16
N ALA A 85 -14.85 12.60 6.24
CA ALA A 85 -13.71 12.16 7.04
C ALA A 85 -12.64 11.44 6.21
N LEU A 86 -12.54 11.74 4.93
CA LEU A 86 -11.53 11.18 4.04
C LEU A 86 -10.16 11.81 4.30
N SER A 87 -9.10 11.14 3.84
CA SER A 87 -7.70 11.58 4.00
C SER A 87 -7.00 11.63 2.64
N PRO A 88 -7.34 12.58 1.77
CA PRO A 88 -6.67 12.72 0.47
C PRO A 88 -5.18 12.98 0.67
N HIS A 89 -4.34 12.20 -0.02
CA HIS A 89 -2.88 12.33 0.02
C HIS A 89 -2.26 11.81 -1.27
N ALA A 90 -0.99 12.12 -1.48
CA ALA A 90 -0.22 11.65 -2.62
C ALA A 90 1.15 11.14 -2.16
N HIS A 91 1.76 10.29 -2.97
CA HIS A 91 3.14 9.87 -2.85
C HIS A 91 3.88 10.29 -4.11
N ASN A 92 5.10 10.83 -3.97
CA ASN A 92 5.83 11.38 -5.11
C ASN A 92 6.87 10.40 -5.68
N ASP A 93 7.22 9.38 -4.91
CA ASP A 93 8.33 8.46 -5.19
C ASP A 93 8.00 6.99 -4.89
N ILE A 94 6.74 6.70 -4.59
CA ILE A 94 6.25 5.38 -4.18
C ILE A 94 5.09 4.97 -5.07
N GLU A 95 5.14 3.75 -5.57
CA GLU A 95 3.98 3.06 -6.14
C GLU A 95 3.20 2.36 -5.03
N GLN A 96 1.89 2.46 -5.07
CA GLN A 96 0.99 1.82 -4.11
C GLN A 96 0.08 0.83 -4.80
N GLY A 97 0.04 -0.40 -4.28
CA GLY A 97 -1.03 -1.35 -4.58
C GLY A 97 -2.03 -1.37 -3.44
N THR A 98 -3.32 -1.19 -3.72
CA THR A 98 -4.38 -1.29 -2.72
C THR A 98 -5.32 -2.43 -3.06
N LEU A 99 -5.33 -3.47 -2.23
CA LEU A 99 -6.16 -4.66 -2.39
C LEU A 99 -7.33 -4.63 -1.41
N ALA A 100 -8.56 -4.65 -1.91
CA ALA A 100 -9.75 -4.80 -1.08
C ALA A 100 -9.95 -6.27 -0.68
N LEU A 101 -9.98 -6.56 0.61
CA LEU A 101 -10.24 -7.89 1.15
C LEU A 101 -11.65 -8.05 1.75
N ALA A 102 -12.20 -6.98 2.32
CA ALA A 102 -13.56 -6.96 2.87
C ALA A 102 -14.16 -5.56 2.76
N GLY A 103 -15.49 -5.51 2.62
CA GLY A 103 -16.25 -4.28 2.45
C GLY A 103 -16.18 -3.73 1.04
N GLU A 104 -17.10 -2.82 0.73
CA GLU A 104 -17.15 -2.09 -0.52
C GLU A 104 -16.43 -0.74 -0.35
N HIS A 105 -15.66 -0.36 -1.35
CA HIS A 105 -14.89 0.88 -1.35
C HIS A 105 -15.13 1.67 -2.62
N VAL A 106 -14.93 2.98 -2.56
CA VAL A 106 -14.74 3.84 -3.71
C VAL A 106 -13.38 4.51 -3.58
N HIS A 107 -12.50 4.27 -4.53
CA HIS A 107 -11.22 4.98 -4.62
C HIS A 107 -11.41 6.27 -5.40
N HIS A 108 -11.11 7.40 -4.78
CA HIS A 108 -11.10 8.71 -5.41
C HIS A 108 -9.67 9.05 -5.80
N LEU A 109 -9.47 9.40 -7.08
CA LEU A 109 -8.16 9.75 -7.62
C LEU A 109 -8.24 11.07 -8.38
N ARG A 110 -7.23 11.90 -8.17
CA ARG A 110 -7.02 13.15 -8.90
C ARG A 110 -5.59 13.21 -9.42
N THR A 111 -5.44 13.30 -10.74
CA THR A 111 -4.15 13.62 -11.34
C THR A 111 -3.91 15.13 -11.22
N PRO A 112 -2.81 15.58 -10.59
CA PRO A 112 -2.49 17.00 -10.49
C PRO A 112 -2.36 17.63 -11.88
N TRP A 113 -2.84 18.85 -12.01
CA TRP A 113 -2.67 19.60 -13.24
C TRP A 113 -1.20 19.99 -13.44
N GLY A 114 -0.63 19.51 -14.54
CA GLY A 114 0.69 19.94 -15.02
C GLY A 114 0.62 21.18 -15.88
N LEU A 115 1.75 21.55 -16.49
CA LEU A 115 1.87 22.73 -17.33
C LEU A 115 1.13 22.59 -18.69
N ASN A 116 0.89 21.34 -19.12
CA ASN A 116 0.23 21.04 -20.39
C ASN A 116 -1.26 20.75 -20.17
N ALA A 117 -2.11 21.68 -20.49
CA ALA A 117 -3.56 21.52 -20.32
C ALA A 117 -4.17 20.38 -21.16
N ALA A 118 -3.51 19.95 -22.24
CA ALA A 118 -3.97 18.82 -23.04
C ALA A 118 -3.82 17.46 -22.35
N GLU A 119 -3.05 17.40 -21.26
CA GLU A 119 -2.82 16.22 -20.43
C GLU A 119 -3.68 16.21 -19.15
N TRP A 120 -4.49 17.24 -18.95
CA TRP A 120 -5.37 17.29 -17.78
C TRP A 120 -6.49 16.27 -17.92
N SER A 121 -6.82 15.63 -16.80
CA SER A 121 -7.90 14.66 -16.71
C SER A 121 -8.88 15.02 -15.59
N ASP A 122 -10.09 14.54 -15.72
CA ASP A 122 -11.11 14.63 -14.67
C ASP A 122 -10.74 13.71 -13.49
N ASP A 123 -11.33 14.01 -12.33
CA ASP A 123 -11.25 13.13 -11.16
C ASP A 123 -11.89 11.77 -11.48
N VAL A 124 -11.31 10.71 -10.95
CA VAL A 124 -11.78 9.34 -11.16
C VAL A 124 -12.29 8.77 -9.84
N HIS A 125 -13.43 8.09 -9.88
CA HIS A 125 -14.06 7.44 -8.74
C HIS A 125 -14.32 5.98 -9.09
N LEU A 126 -13.51 5.07 -8.53
CA LEU A 126 -13.48 3.65 -8.89
C LEU A 126 -14.11 2.80 -7.79
N PRO A 127 -15.25 2.14 -8.04
CA PRO A 127 -15.75 1.12 -7.12
C PRO A 127 -14.80 -0.06 -7.00
N ALA A 128 -14.58 -0.53 -5.78
CA ALA A 128 -13.67 -1.63 -5.48
C ALA A 128 -14.24 -2.50 -4.36
N GLY A 129 -14.80 -3.63 -4.74
CA GLY A 129 -15.23 -4.69 -3.81
C GLY A 129 -14.11 -5.68 -3.50
N PRO A 130 -14.37 -6.68 -2.65
CA PRO A 130 -13.40 -7.70 -2.28
C PRO A 130 -12.78 -8.42 -3.49
N GLY A 131 -11.45 -8.55 -3.48
CA GLY A 131 -10.68 -9.13 -4.59
C GLY A 131 -10.24 -8.12 -5.65
N THR A 132 -10.57 -6.83 -5.50
CA THR A 132 -10.10 -5.78 -6.42
C THR A 132 -8.75 -5.25 -5.97
N LEU A 133 -7.79 -5.18 -6.90
CA LEU A 133 -6.49 -4.53 -6.72
C LEU A 133 -6.44 -3.26 -7.59
N LEU A 134 -6.17 -2.13 -6.94
CA LEU A 134 -5.88 -0.86 -7.60
C LEU A 134 -4.37 -0.59 -7.51
N LEU A 135 -3.74 -0.27 -8.62
CA LEU A 135 -2.36 0.22 -8.66
C LEU A 135 -2.39 1.75 -8.83
N ILE A 136 -1.69 2.45 -7.97
CA ILE A 136 -1.63 3.90 -7.92
C ILE A 136 -0.16 4.30 -8.15
N PRO A 137 0.14 4.96 -9.27
CA PRO A 137 1.49 5.46 -9.53
C PRO A 137 1.81 6.66 -8.62
N PRO A 138 3.06 7.13 -8.58
CA PRO A 138 3.42 8.38 -7.91
C PRO A 138 2.60 9.57 -8.43
N GLU A 139 2.39 10.58 -7.56
CA GLU A 139 1.77 11.88 -7.77
C GLU A 139 0.23 11.96 -7.70
N PRO A 140 -0.61 11.04 -8.22
CA PRO A 140 -2.05 11.16 -8.05
C PRO A 140 -2.46 11.31 -6.59
N VAL A 141 -3.25 12.34 -6.30
CA VAL A 141 -3.91 12.47 -5.01
C VAL A 141 -5.00 11.42 -4.93
N HIS A 142 -5.00 10.64 -3.86
CA HIS A 142 -5.94 9.54 -3.70
C HIS A 142 -6.42 9.37 -2.27
N THR A 143 -7.60 8.76 -2.14
CA THR A 143 -8.16 8.34 -0.86
C THR A 143 -9.22 7.27 -1.07
N PRO A 144 -9.26 6.20 -0.26
CA PRO A 144 -10.38 5.27 -0.26
C PRO A 144 -11.50 5.78 0.63
N GLU A 145 -12.73 5.61 0.18
CA GLU A 145 -13.96 5.73 0.95
C GLU A 145 -14.55 4.34 1.17
N GLY A 146 -14.81 3.94 2.42
CA GLY A 146 -15.56 2.71 2.72
C GLY A 146 -17.05 3.01 2.68
N VAL A 147 -17.79 2.27 1.86
CA VAL A 147 -19.22 2.45 1.67
C VAL A 147 -20.02 1.26 2.22
N GLY A 148 -21.21 1.52 2.70
CA GLY A 148 -22.02 0.47 3.31
C GLY A 148 -21.61 0.07 4.72
N GLY A 149 -22.34 -0.88 5.29
CA GLY A 149 -22.08 -1.40 6.65
C GLY A 149 -21.15 -2.61 6.65
N GLY A 150 -20.74 -3.01 7.85
CA GLY A 150 -19.89 -4.18 8.06
C GLY A 150 -18.41 -3.85 8.15
N GLN A 151 -17.59 -4.89 8.11
CA GLN A 151 -16.15 -4.77 8.21
C GLN A 151 -15.54 -4.34 6.87
N HIS A 152 -14.65 -3.37 6.93
CA HIS A 152 -13.82 -2.95 5.81
C HIS A 152 -12.37 -3.35 6.06
N MET A 153 -11.73 -3.91 5.03
CA MET A 153 -10.32 -4.29 5.08
C MET A 153 -9.64 -4.02 3.74
N LEU A 154 -8.66 -3.14 3.76
CA LEU A 154 -7.73 -2.92 2.65
C LEU A 154 -6.32 -3.40 3.05
N VAL A 155 -5.56 -3.83 2.06
CA VAL A 155 -4.12 -4.07 2.18
C VAL A 155 -3.42 -3.13 1.22
N ASP A 156 -2.72 -2.14 1.77
CA ASP A 156 -1.87 -1.25 1.00
C ASP A 156 -0.45 -1.79 0.98
N ILE A 157 0.12 -1.89 -0.21
CA ILE A 157 1.49 -2.34 -0.44
C ILE A 157 2.24 -1.17 -1.06
N PHE A 158 3.32 -0.75 -0.42
CA PHE A 158 4.14 0.37 -0.86
C PHE A 158 5.51 -0.13 -1.30
N ALA A 159 5.92 0.24 -2.49
CA ALA A 159 7.24 -0.01 -3.03
C ALA A 159 7.83 1.29 -3.62
N PRO A 160 8.97 1.76 -3.12
CA PRO A 160 9.77 1.28 -1.99
C PRO A 160 9.09 1.41 -0.63
N PRO A 161 9.75 0.95 0.49
CA PRO A 161 9.19 1.03 1.83
C PRO A 161 8.92 2.47 2.29
N ARG A 162 7.86 2.66 3.04
CA ARG A 162 7.46 3.93 3.67
C ARG A 162 8.41 4.30 4.82
N ARG A 163 9.50 4.99 4.50
CA ARG A 163 10.52 5.41 5.50
C ARG A 163 9.96 6.37 6.53
N ASP A 164 8.98 7.19 6.19
CA ASP A 164 8.29 8.08 7.11
C ASP A 164 7.52 7.33 8.20
N PHE A 165 6.88 6.21 7.88
CA PHE A 165 6.20 5.35 8.86
C PHE A 165 7.18 4.52 9.68
N ILE A 166 8.30 4.13 9.10
CA ILE A 166 9.41 3.50 9.84
C ILE A 166 9.95 4.47 10.87
N ALA A 167 10.24 5.71 10.48
CA ALA A 167 10.74 6.75 11.39
C ALA A 167 9.76 7.11 12.53
N LYS A 168 8.46 6.97 12.30
CA LYS A 168 7.42 7.13 13.33
C LYS A 168 7.32 5.93 14.29
N GLY A 169 8.04 4.82 14.02
CA GLY A 169 7.95 3.61 14.83
C GLY A 169 6.64 2.83 14.65
N TRP A 170 5.98 2.98 13.49
CA TRP A 170 4.68 2.33 13.24
C TRP A 170 4.77 0.89 12.77
N MET A 171 5.97 0.42 12.39
CA MET A 171 6.18 -0.95 11.93
C MET A 171 6.23 -1.93 13.09
N ALA A 172 5.28 -2.85 13.16
CA ALA A 172 5.18 -3.81 14.26
C ALA A 172 6.39 -4.76 14.32
N ASN A 173 7.05 -5.00 13.19
CA ASN A 173 8.25 -5.83 13.08
C ASN A 173 9.54 -5.02 12.87
N ALA A 174 9.59 -3.76 13.31
CA ALA A 174 10.78 -2.93 13.16
C ALA A 174 12.04 -3.54 13.77
N ALA A 175 11.92 -4.25 14.91
CA ALA A 175 13.02 -4.90 15.58
C ALA A 175 13.69 -6.02 14.76
N ASP A 176 13.01 -6.53 13.73
CA ASP A 176 13.56 -7.56 12.84
C ASP A 176 14.55 -6.99 11.82
N TYR A 177 14.65 -5.67 11.72
CA TYR A 177 15.49 -5.00 10.74
C TYR A 177 16.53 -4.12 11.42
N ALA A 178 17.76 -4.20 10.93
CA ALA A 178 18.83 -3.31 11.38
C ALA A 178 18.51 -1.88 10.95
N GLU A 179 18.75 -0.91 11.83
CA GLU A 179 18.79 0.50 11.43
C GLU A 179 19.87 0.67 10.34
N THR A 180 19.45 1.07 9.17
CA THR A 180 20.41 1.46 8.14
C THR A 180 21.00 2.79 8.58
N SER A 181 22.24 2.75 9.09
CA SER A 181 23.02 3.99 9.29
C SER A 181 23.14 4.66 7.92
N VAL A 182 22.52 5.83 7.76
CA VAL A 182 22.67 6.70 6.59
C VAL A 182 23.99 7.46 6.69
#